data_040d91ff6cfd5cb104eceff2709c0451
#
_entry.id   040d91ff6cfd5cb104eceff2709c0451
#
_cell.length_a   1.000
_cell.length_b   1.000
_cell.length_c   1.000
_cell.angle_alpha   90.00
_cell.angle_beta   90.00
_cell.angle_gamma   90.00
#
_symmetry.space_group_name_H-M   'P 1'
#
loop_
_entity.id
_entity.type
_entity.pdbx_description
1 polymer ?
#
loop_
_entity_poly.entity_id
_entity_poly.type
_entity_poly.pdbx_seq_one_letter_code
_entity_poly.pdbx_strand_id
1 'polypeptide(L)'
;MGALGTTAPRPADALSTWTGGVDLYRSGVFTTQQSWLWCTAANVQIMRNIVHRQQDHSAASQSHYFYWMRHHDRYAIPVSDGVDPQGWRDGLREWVDGRYSIMTGSGFTSMLKAAAKSIRITGRPVGLLVARGGHAWILHGFRATADPARTDAFTVTSVRVTGPLWGRQNSSFGYDMRPDTKLTPTQLKRFWTPWHYGPIRMIWEGRYTAIRVAP
;
A
#
# COMPACT_ATOMS: atom_id res chain seq x y z
N MET A 1 6.74 34.79 30.22
CA MET A 1 6.99 35.02 28.79
C MET A 1 7.60 33.79 28.23
N GLY A 2 6.82 32.94 27.58
CA GLY A 2 7.29 31.70 26.94
C GLY A 2 7.62 31.94 25.48
N ALA A 3 8.85 31.68 25.09
CA ALA A 3 9.30 31.78 23.71
C ALA A 3 8.66 30.68 22.87
N LEU A 4 7.82 31.03 21.92
CA LEU A 4 7.33 30.12 20.87
C LEU A 4 8.50 29.77 19.94
N GLY A 5 9.03 28.58 20.11
CA GLY A 5 10.02 28.03 19.19
C GLY A 5 9.40 27.79 17.82
N THR A 6 9.70 28.65 16.85
CA THR A 6 9.41 28.42 15.46
C THR A 6 10.31 27.30 14.96
N THR A 7 9.78 26.07 14.82
CA THR A 7 10.46 25.01 14.09
C THR A 7 10.57 25.44 12.62
N ALA A 8 11.79 25.70 12.16
CA ALA A 8 12.06 25.95 10.75
C ALA A 8 11.55 24.75 9.92
N PRO A 9 10.94 24.97 8.75
CA PRO A 9 10.53 23.88 7.87
C PRO A 9 11.76 23.06 7.50
N ARG A 10 11.66 21.76 7.72
CA ARG A 10 12.68 20.79 7.32
C ARG A 10 12.89 20.94 5.81
N PRO A 11 14.15 21.09 5.33
CA PRO A 11 14.40 21.21 3.90
C PRO A 11 13.75 20.01 3.20
N ALA A 12 13.03 20.27 2.11
CA ALA A 12 12.47 19.21 1.27
C ALA A 12 13.62 18.28 0.89
N ASP A 13 13.53 17.00 1.32
CA ASP A 13 14.53 16.00 1.01
C ASP A 13 14.73 16.02 -0.51
N ALA A 14 15.90 16.40 -0.97
CA ALA A 14 16.19 16.45 -2.40
C ALA A 14 15.92 15.08 -3.00
N LEU A 15 15.08 15.04 -4.04
CA LEU A 15 14.76 13.79 -4.72
C LEU A 15 16.06 13.14 -5.19
N SER A 16 16.25 11.86 -4.87
CA SER A 16 17.39 11.10 -5.38
C SER A 16 17.47 11.16 -6.90
N THR A 17 18.67 11.05 -7.46
CA THR A 17 18.89 10.99 -8.91
C THR A 17 18.01 9.90 -9.53
N TRP A 18 17.35 10.21 -10.65
CA TRP A 18 16.52 9.25 -11.36
C TRP A 18 17.38 8.22 -12.10
N THR A 19 17.17 6.94 -11.79
CA THR A 19 17.89 5.81 -12.37
C THR A 19 16.97 4.85 -13.14
N GLY A 20 15.81 5.35 -13.59
CA GLY A 20 14.83 4.57 -14.34
C GLY A 20 13.81 3.82 -13.47
N GLY A 21 13.85 3.98 -12.14
CA GLY A 21 12.90 3.36 -11.23
C GLY A 21 13.16 3.67 -9.75
N VAL A 22 12.29 3.14 -8.92
CA VAL A 22 12.38 3.15 -7.45
C VAL A 22 12.13 1.73 -6.96
N ASP A 23 12.87 1.30 -5.95
CA ASP A 23 12.63 0.08 -5.20
C ASP A 23 12.84 0.38 -3.71
N LEU A 24 11.79 0.23 -2.92
CA LEU A 24 11.81 0.48 -1.49
C LEU A 24 11.99 -0.80 -0.66
N TYR A 25 11.93 -1.98 -1.34
CA TYR A 25 12.03 -3.25 -0.64
C TYR A 25 13.44 -3.48 -0.11
N ARG A 26 13.52 -4.15 1.03
CA ARG A 26 14.76 -4.59 1.65
C ARG A 26 14.58 -5.99 2.23
N SER A 27 15.65 -6.74 2.30
CA SER A 27 15.66 -8.00 3.04
C SER A 27 15.21 -7.78 4.48
N GLY A 28 14.41 -8.70 5.02
CA GLY A 28 13.92 -8.66 6.40
C GLY A 28 12.71 -7.77 6.64
N VAL A 29 12.12 -7.09 5.63
CA VAL A 29 10.91 -6.27 5.83
C VAL A 29 9.62 -7.07 5.76
N PHE A 30 9.64 -8.22 5.09
CA PHE A 30 8.45 -9.04 4.85
C PHE A 30 8.01 -9.80 6.10
N THR A 31 6.72 -9.87 6.31
CA THR A 31 6.09 -10.76 7.28
C THR A 31 4.81 -11.35 6.69
N THR A 32 4.55 -12.64 6.96
CA THR A 32 3.33 -13.31 6.54
C THR A 32 2.17 -12.91 7.46
N GLN A 33 0.98 -12.71 6.91
CA GLN A 33 -0.21 -12.49 7.74
C GLN A 33 -0.50 -13.69 8.64
N GLN A 34 -0.80 -13.42 9.90
CA GLN A 34 -1.00 -14.47 10.92
C GLN A 34 -2.44 -15.00 10.98
N SER A 35 -3.40 -14.28 10.40
CA SER A 35 -4.78 -14.70 10.25
C SER A 35 -5.26 -14.46 8.81
N TRP A 36 -6.25 -15.21 8.36
CA TRP A 36 -6.86 -15.05 7.02
C TRP A 36 -7.43 -13.64 6.79
N LEU A 37 -7.82 -12.96 7.85
CA LEU A 37 -8.45 -11.63 7.79
C LEU A 37 -7.44 -10.47 7.93
N TRP A 38 -6.16 -10.76 8.18
CA TRP A 38 -5.17 -9.76 8.61
C TRP A 38 -4.29 -9.22 7.48
N CYS A 39 -4.75 -9.30 6.23
CA CYS A 39 -3.96 -8.79 5.09
C CYS A 39 -3.57 -7.31 5.26
N THR A 40 -4.49 -6.46 5.70
CA THR A 40 -4.22 -5.04 5.95
C THR A 40 -3.27 -4.82 7.12
N ALA A 41 -3.41 -5.60 8.19
CA ALA A 41 -2.54 -5.52 9.38
C ALA A 41 -1.11 -5.95 9.06
N ALA A 42 -0.93 -7.05 8.33
CA ALA A 42 0.38 -7.47 7.86
C ALA A 42 1.00 -6.45 6.89
N ASN A 43 0.18 -5.85 6.03
CA ASN A 43 0.64 -4.78 5.15
C ASN A 43 1.07 -3.52 5.91
N VAL A 44 0.36 -3.11 6.98
CA VAL A 44 0.83 -2.04 7.87
C VAL A 44 2.21 -2.39 8.44
N GLN A 45 2.39 -3.61 8.95
CA GLN A 45 3.66 -4.07 9.51
C GLN A 45 4.79 -4.03 8.48
N ILE A 46 4.56 -4.57 7.26
CA ILE A 46 5.55 -4.57 6.18
C ILE A 46 5.88 -3.13 5.76
N MET A 47 4.87 -2.28 5.54
CA MET A 47 5.08 -0.89 5.14
C MET A 47 5.81 -0.09 6.21
N ARG A 48 5.50 -0.32 7.49
CA ARG A 48 6.23 0.23 8.62
C ARG A 48 7.70 -0.21 8.64
N ASN A 49 7.95 -1.50 8.42
CA ASN A 49 9.30 -2.04 8.31
C ASN A 49 10.09 -1.39 7.16
N ILE A 50 9.45 -1.16 6.00
CA ILE A 50 10.07 -0.47 4.87
C ILE A 50 10.42 0.98 5.25
N VAL A 51 9.45 1.73 5.76
CA VAL A 51 9.57 3.19 5.96
C VAL A 51 10.47 3.54 7.14
N HIS A 52 10.33 2.82 8.25
CA HIS A 52 11.09 3.09 9.48
C HIS A 52 12.33 2.21 9.64
N ARG A 53 12.68 1.42 8.62
CA ARG A 53 13.84 0.53 8.61
C ARG A 53 13.83 -0.46 9.79
N GLN A 54 12.67 -1.02 10.08
CA GLN A 54 12.45 -2.01 11.13
C GLN A 54 12.37 -3.43 10.56
N GLN A 55 12.31 -4.42 11.46
CA GLN A 55 12.13 -5.84 11.16
C GLN A 55 11.19 -6.46 12.19
N ASP A 56 10.02 -5.84 12.39
CA ASP A 56 8.98 -6.40 13.24
C ASP A 56 8.22 -7.49 12.47
N HIS A 57 8.22 -8.70 13.03
CA HIS A 57 7.51 -9.87 12.48
C HIS A 57 6.55 -10.48 13.51
N SER A 58 6.28 -9.77 14.61
CA SER A 58 5.50 -10.32 15.70
C SER A 58 4.02 -10.44 15.36
N ALA A 59 3.41 -11.55 15.76
CA ALA A 59 1.97 -11.75 15.68
C ALA A 59 1.20 -10.76 16.58
N ALA A 60 1.81 -10.34 17.68
CA ALA A 60 1.23 -9.36 18.60
C ALA A 60 1.02 -8.01 17.92
N SER A 61 2.01 -7.52 17.15
CA SER A 61 1.86 -6.27 16.38
C SER A 61 0.74 -6.39 15.34
N GLN A 62 0.67 -7.50 14.59
CA GLN A 62 -0.40 -7.68 13.62
C GLN A 62 -1.78 -7.71 14.27
N SER A 63 -1.92 -8.41 15.41
CA SER A 63 -3.15 -8.45 16.18
C SER A 63 -3.55 -7.05 16.64
N HIS A 64 -2.60 -6.30 17.21
CA HIS A 64 -2.83 -4.93 17.65
C HIS A 64 -3.30 -4.04 16.48
N TYR A 65 -2.60 -4.06 15.34
CA TYR A 65 -2.99 -3.29 14.15
C TYR A 65 -4.37 -3.66 13.64
N PHE A 66 -4.69 -4.96 13.58
CA PHE A 66 -5.98 -5.44 13.11
C PHE A 66 -7.13 -4.90 13.96
N TYR A 67 -7.10 -5.13 15.27
CA TYR A 67 -8.18 -4.72 16.15
C TYR A 67 -8.32 -3.20 16.25
N TRP A 68 -7.20 -2.47 16.28
CA TRP A 68 -7.23 -1.02 16.25
C TRP A 68 -7.87 -0.49 14.96
N MET A 69 -7.48 -1.00 13.80
CA MET A 69 -8.06 -0.60 12.51
C MET A 69 -9.55 -0.96 12.42
N ARG A 70 -9.96 -2.10 12.97
CA ARG A 70 -11.38 -2.48 13.07
C ARG A 70 -12.20 -1.45 13.86
N HIS A 71 -11.65 -0.87 14.92
CA HIS A 71 -12.31 0.20 15.66
C HIS A 71 -12.39 1.52 14.87
N HIS A 72 -11.59 1.67 13.83
CA HIS A 72 -11.57 2.82 12.93
C HIS A 72 -12.25 2.55 11.58
N ASP A 73 -12.85 1.37 11.39
CA ASP A 73 -13.69 1.11 10.23
C ASP A 73 -14.86 2.11 10.19
N ARG A 74 -15.07 2.70 9.04
CA ARG A 74 -16.19 3.60 8.84
C ARG A 74 -17.50 2.86 8.58
N TYR A 75 -17.41 1.69 8.01
CA TYR A 75 -18.55 0.89 7.62
C TYR A 75 -18.68 -0.31 8.54
N ALA A 76 -19.92 -0.62 8.95
CA ALA A 76 -20.22 -1.80 9.76
C ALA A 76 -20.10 -3.08 8.92
N ILE A 77 -18.88 -3.42 8.50
CA ILE A 77 -18.61 -4.67 7.79
C ILE A 77 -18.52 -5.84 8.77
N PRO A 78 -18.94 -7.06 8.36
CA PRO A 78 -18.73 -8.26 9.17
C PRO A 78 -17.25 -8.46 9.51
N VAL A 79 -16.97 -9.05 10.68
CA VAL A 79 -15.57 -9.36 11.06
C VAL A 79 -14.93 -10.31 10.04
N SER A 80 -15.70 -11.18 9.39
CA SER A 80 -15.26 -12.06 8.31
C SER A 80 -14.71 -11.32 7.07
N ASP A 81 -15.00 -10.04 6.94
CA ASP A 81 -14.57 -9.24 5.78
C ASP A 81 -13.28 -8.44 6.06
N GLY A 82 -12.69 -8.62 7.24
CA GLY A 82 -11.42 -7.98 7.60
C GLY A 82 -11.58 -6.53 8.04
N VAL A 83 -10.81 -5.62 7.44
CA VAL A 83 -10.79 -4.18 7.74
C VAL A 83 -11.16 -3.41 6.48
N ASP A 84 -12.01 -2.39 6.61
CA ASP A 84 -12.38 -1.56 5.48
C ASP A 84 -11.23 -0.62 5.02
N PRO A 85 -11.28 -0.04 3.81
CA PRO A 85 -10.23 0.85 3.34
C PRO A 85 -10.01 2.10 4.18
N GLN A 86 -11.01 2.55 4.93
CA GLN A 86 -10.87 3.70 5.85
C GLN A 86 -10.07 3.30 7.08
N GLY A 87 -10.40 2.17 7.71
CA GLY A 87 -9.63 1.62 8.82
C GLY A 87 -8.19 1.33 8.43
N TRP A 88 -7.97 0.75 7.23
CA TRP A 88 -6.60 0.53 6.74
C TRP A 88 -5.85 1.84 6.49
N ARG A 89 -6.47 2.85 5.89
CA ARG A 89 -5.87 4.18 5.74
C ARG A 89 -5.46 4.76 7.10
N ASP A 90 -6.33 4.65 8.10
CA ASP A 90 -6.06 5.21 9.41
C ASP A 90 -4.94 4.45 10.13
N GLY A 91 -4.86 3.13 10.00
CA GLY A 91 -3.72 2.36 10.46
C GLY A 91 -2.40 2.74 9.77
N LEU A 92 -2.41 3.01 8.47
CA LEU A 92 -1.23 3.51 7.77
C LEU A 92 -0.84 4.91 8.24
N ARG A 93 -1.80 5.76 8.56
CA ARG A 93 -1.57 7.09 9.12
C ARG A 93 -0.93 7.03 10.49
N GLU A 94 -1.39 6.14 11.33
CA GLU A 94 -0.91 5.99 12.71
C GLU A 94 0.52 5.45 12.76
N TRP A 95 0.82 4.41 11.98
CA TRP A 95 2.08 3.68 12.15
C TRP A 95 3.10 3.81 11.03
N VAL A 96 2.72 4.40 9.88
CA VAL A 96 3.63 4.50 8.74
C VAL A 96 3.91 5.95 8.36
N ASP A 97 2.89 6.73 7.99
CA ASP A 97 3.02 8.16 7.65
C ASP A 97 1.64 8.82 7.69
N GLY A 98 1.47 9.86 8.52
CA GLY A 98 0.21 10.57 8.75
C GLY A 98 -0.48 11.14 7.50
N ARG A 99 0.18 11.13 6.34
CA ARG A 99 -0.34 11.69 5.08
C ARG A 99 -1.03 10.67 4.17
N TYR A 100 -1.13 9.40 4.56
CA TYR A 100 -1.82 8.40 3.72
C TYR A 100 -3.27 8.79 3.46
N SER A 101 -3.71 8.62 2.23
CA SER A 101 -5.07 8.91 1.77
C SER A 101 -5.56 7.86 0.75
N ILE A 102 -6.87 7.65 0.70
CA ILE A 102 -7.47 6.75 -0.28
C ILE A 102 -7.48 7.44 -1.65
N MET A 103 -7.06 6.72 -2.66
CA MET A 103 -7.10 7.11 -4.06
C MET A 103 -7.97 6.13 -4.83
N THR A 104 -8.91 6.64 -5.63
CA THR A 104 -9.79 5.82 -6.48
C THR A 104 -9.86 6.37 -7.90
N GLY A 105 -10.05 5.48 -8.87
CA GLY A 105 -10.21 5.87 -10.27
C GLY A 105 -10.71 4.72 -11.14
N SER A 106 -11.29 5.03 -12.30
CA SER A 106 -11.82 4.02 -13.23
C SER A 106 -10.75 3.46 -14.18
N GLY A 107 -9.65 4.18 -14.40
CA GLY A 107 -8.61 3.79 -15.35
C GLY A 107 -7.41 3.13 -14.69
N PHE A 108 -7.07 1.89 -15.05
CA PHE A 108 -5.89 1.18 -14.52
C PHE A 108 -4.59 1.98 -14.75
N THR A 109 -4.35 2.44 -15.99
CA THR A 109 -3.11 3.14 -16.34
C THR A 109 -2.94 4.45 -15.57
N SER A 110 -3.99 5.24 -15.43
CA SER A 110 -3.94 6.51 -14.66
C SER A 110 -3.68 6.25 -13.19
N MET A 111 -4.33 5.24 -12.60
CA MET A 111 -4.13 4.84 -11.22
C MET A 111 -2.71 4.32 -10.98
N LEU A 112 -2.17 3.51 -11.90
CA LEU A 112 -0.80 3.01 -11.80
C LEU A 112 0.24 4.14 -11.92
N LYS A 113 0.03 5.09 -12.83
CA LYS A 113 0.88 6.28 -12.94
C LYS A 113 0.84 7.12 -11.67
N ALA A 114 -0.33 7.34 -11.10
CA ALA A 114 -0.49 8.09 -9.85
C ALA A 114 0.19 7.39 -8.66
N ALA A 115 0.12 6.06 -8.58
CA ALA A 115 0.82 5.27 -7.57
C ALA A 115 2.36 5.37 -7.74
N ALA A 116 2.86 5.23 -8.96
CA ALA A 116 4.29 5.36 -9.26
C ALA A 116 4.81 6.77 -8.95
N LYS A 117 4.06 7.82 -9.29
CA LYS A 117 4.37 9.22 -8.96
C LYS A 117 4.44 9.43 -7.45
N SER A 118 3.47 8.88 -6.70
CA SER A 118 3.48 8.92 -5.24
C SER A 118 4.75 8.29 -4.66
N ILE A 119 5.09 7.06 -5.06
CA ILE A 119 6.31 6.38 -4.60
C ILE A 119 7.56 7.22 -4.91
N ARG A 120 7.64 7.77 -6.14
CA ARG A 120 8.81 8.56 -6.57
C ARG A 120 9.01 9.81 -5.74
N ILE A 121 7.95 10.55 -5.44
CA ILE A 121 8.02 11.83 -4.75
C ILE A 121 8.13 11.65 -3.24
N THR A 122 7.43 10.67 -2.69
CA THR A 122 7.28 10.55 -1.23
C THR A 122 8.22 9.53 -0.59
N GLY A 123 8.79 8.60 -1.38
CA GLY A 123 9.53 7.47 -0.86
C GLY A 123 8.67 6.55 0.02
N ARG A 124 7.35 6.51 -0.19
CA ARG A 124 6.41 5.70 0.59
C ARG A 124 5.77 4.64 -0.30
N PRO A 125 5.66 3.38 0.16
CA PRO A 125 4.94 2.34 -0.59
C PRO A 125 3.45 2.66 -0.66
N VAL A 126 2.77 2.02 -1.62
CA VAL A 126 1.33 2.20 -1.88
C VAL A 126 0.60 0.91 -1.57
N GLY A 127 -0.46 0.98 -0.78
CA GLY A 127 -1.37 -0.13 -0.56
C GLY A 127 -2.34 -0.28 -1.74
N LEU A 128 -2.50 -1.50 -2.26
CA LEU A 128 -3.42 -1.83 -3.36
C LEU A 128 -4.54 -2.72 -2.84
N LEU A 129 -5.78 -2.38 -3.15
CA LEU A 129 -6.94 -3.26 -2.95
C LEU A 129 -7.05 -4.16 -4.18
N VAL A 130 -6.57 -5.41 -4.06
CA VAL A 130 -6.57 -6.42 -5.14
C VAL A 130 -7.74 -7.39 -5.01
N ALA A 131 -7.84 -8.36 -5.92
CA ALA A 131 -8.89 -9.38 -5.90
C ALA A 131 -10.31 -8.76 -5.76
N ARG A 132 -10.61 -7.77 -6.58
CA ARG A 132 -11.90 -7.05 -6.58
C ARG A 132 -12.20 -6.35 -5.26
N GLY A 133 -11.19 -6.00 -4.46
CA GLY A 133 -11.30 -5.38 -3.14
C GLY A 133 -11.24 -6.36 -1.97
N GLY A 134 -11.22 -7.67 -2.23
CA GLY A 134 -11.22 -8.71 -1.18
C GLY A 134 -9.85 -9.01 -0.58
N HIS A 135 -8.77 -8.40 -1.08
CA HIS A 135 -7.42 -8.60 -0.55
C HIS A 135 -6.55 -7.35 -0.69
N ALA A 136 -5.47 -7.29 0.06
CA ALA A 136 -4.58 -6.13 0.09
C ALA A 136 -3.13 -6.53 -0.21
N TRP A 137 -2.50 -5.80 -1.15
CA TRP A 137 -1.08 -5.92 -1.50
C TRP A 137 -0.33 -4.61 -1.29
N ILE A 138 0.99 -4.66 -1.37
CA ILE A 138 1.87 -3.51 -1.35
C ILE A 138 2.56 -3.36 -2.71
N LEU A 139 2.46 -2.18 -3.30
CA LEU A 139 3.31 -1.72 -4.40
C LEU A 139 4.45 -0.90 -3.79
N HIS A 140 5.66 -1.40 -3.83
CA HIS A 140 6.82 -0.77 -3.20
C HIS A 140 7.93 -0.40 -4.18
N GLY A 141 7.78 -0.74 -5.46
CA GLY A 141 8.76 -0.39 -6.48
C GLY A 141 8.17 -0.37 -7.88
N PHE A 142 8.84 0.34 -8.78
CA PHE A 142 8.47 0.42 -10.19
C PHE A 142 9.65 0.84 -11.06
N ARG A 143 9.53 0.62 -12.37
CA ARG A 143 10.37 1.25 -13.42
C ARG A 143 9.48 2.00 -14.39
N ALA A 144 10.00 3.11 -14.94
CA ALA A 144 9.27 3.92 -15.91
C ALA A 144 10.22 4.52 -16.96
N THR A 145 9.64 4.96 -18.08
CA THR A 145 10.37 5.53 -19.23
C THR A 145 10.93 6.92 -18.97
N ALA A 146 10.35 7.67 -18.01
CA ALA A 146 10.84 8.98 -17.57
C ALA A 146 10.55 9.18 -16.08
N ASP A 147 11.16 10.21 -15.46
CA ASP A 147 10.99 10.51 -14.03
C ASP A 147 9.59 11.07 -13.75
N PRO A 148 8.74 10.32 -12.99
CA PRO A 148 7.40 10.77 -12.64
C PRO A 148 7.35 12.07 -11.80
N ALA A 149 8.45 12.45 -11.17
CA ALA A 149 8.53 13.70 -10.43
C ALA A 149 8.69 14.94 -11.33
N ARG A 150 9.09 14.74 -12.59
CA ARG A 150 9.41 15.82 -13.53
C ARG A 150 8.44 15.92 -14.70
N THR A 151 7.73 14.86 -15.03
CA THR A 151 6.81 14.83 -16.16
C THR A 151 5.67 13.83 -15.93
N ASP A 152 4.51 14.10 -16.51
CA ASP A 152 3.40 13.15 -16.61
C ASP A 152 3.47 12.30 -17.90
N ALA A 153 4.39 12.65 -18.83
CA ALA A 153 4.64 11.90 -20.06
C ALA A 153 5.59 10.73 -19.82
N PHE A 154 5.17 9.77 -18.98
CA PHE A 154 5.89 8.53 -18.73
C PHE A 154 4.99 7.30 -18.82
N THR A 155 5.60 6.15 -19.00
CA THR A 155 4.93 4.84 -18.96
C THR A 155 5.61 3.99 -17.90
N VAL A 156 4.82 3.38 -17.01
CA VAL A 156 5.32 2.37 -16.08
C VAL A 156 5.57 1.09 -16.86
N THR A 157 6.79 0.58 -16.82
CA THR A 157 7.21 -0.61 -17.58
C THR A 157 7.23 -1.89 -16.74
N SER A 158 7.46 -1.76 -15.44
CA SER A 158 7.32 -2.85 -14.47
C SER A 158 7.05 -2.30 -13.08
N VAL A 159 6.52 -3.16 -12.23
CA VAL A 159 6.26 -2.89 -10.81
C VAL A 159 6.88 -3.98 -9.94
N ARG A 160 7.08 -3.69 -8.66
CA ARG A 160 7.43 -4.66 -7.64
C ARG A 160 6.38 -4.66 -6.55
N VAL A 161 5.89 -5.83 -6.22
CA VAL A 161 4.77 -6.02 -5.29
C VAL A 161 5.07 -7.09 -4.26
N THR A 162 4.34 -6.99 -3.14
CA THR A 162 4.35 -7.97 -2.07
C THR A 162 2.93 -8.17 -1.56
N GLY A 163 2.52 -9.43 -1.46
CA GLY A 163 1.27 -9.83 -0.84
C GLY A 163 1.52 -10.59 0.46
N PRO A 164 0.75 -10.33 1.51
CA PRO A 164 1.03 -10.87 2.85
C PRO A 164 0.61 -12.33 3.07
N LEU A 165 -0.06 -12.98 2.10
CA LEU A 165 -0.40 -14.41 2.17
C LEU A 165 0.76 -15.33 1.81
N TRP A 166 1.85 -14.81 1.23
CA TRP A 166 3.02 -15.63 0.95
C TRP A 166 3.53 -16.32 2.22
N GLY A 167 3.81 -17.62 2.11
CA GLY A 167 4.25 -18.45 3.24
C GLY A 167 3.12 -18.96 4.13
N ARG A 168 1.90 -18.49 3.98
CA ARG A 168 0.74 -19.08 4.62
C ARG A 168 0.21 -20.20 3.74
N GLN A 169 0.62 -21.41 4.03
CA GLN A 169 0.23 -22.60 3.29
C GLN A 169 -1.22 -22.94 3.57
N ASN A 170 -1.96 -23.10 2.56
CA ASN A 170 -3.28 -23.65 2.39
C ASN A 170 -4.16 -22.69 1.60
N SER A 171 -3.87 -22.61 0.37
CA SER A 171 -4.42 -21.52 -0.38
C SER A 171 -5.38 -22.01 -1.44
N SER A 172 -6.62 -22.24 -1.04
CA SER A 172 -7.69 -21.85 -1.95
C SER A 172 -7.56 -20.38 -2.41
N PHE A 173 -6.72 -19.60 -1.76
CA PHE A 173 -6.41 -18.21 -2.09
C PHE A 173 -5.02 -18.01 -2.71
N GLY A 174 -4.39 -18.99 -3.28
CA GLY A 174 -3.06 -19.01 -3.87
C GLY A 174 -2.59 -17.81 -4.70
N TYR A 175 -2.95 -16.60 -4.29
CA TYR A 175 -2.79 -15.37 -5.06
C TYR A 175 -1.50 -14.63 -4.78
N ASP A 176 -0.86 -14.89 -3.64
CA ASP A 176 0.32 -14.11 -3.31
C ASP A 176 1.57 -14.79 -3.82
N MET A 177 2.32 -14.03 -4.58
CA MET A 177 3.62 -14.43 -5.09
C MET A 177 4.70 -14.17 -4.04
N ARG A 178 5.89 -14.76 -4.27
CA ARG A 178 7.07 -14.46 -3.47
C ARG A 178 7.21 -12.96 -3.24
N PRO A 179 7.56 -12.51 -2.01
CA PRO A 179 7.81 -11.10 -1.73
C PRO A 179 8.78 -10.49 -2.73
N ASP A 180 8.57 -9.23 -3.06
CA ASP A 180 9.36 -8.49 -4.04
C ASP A 180 9.26 -9.05 -5.48
N THR A 181 8.12 -9.61 -5.83
CA THR A 181 7.89 -10.10 -7.19
C THR A 181 7.76 -8.93 -8.17
N LYS A 182 8.52 -9.02 -9.26
CA LYS A 182 8.43 -8.10 -10.38
C LYS A 182 7.33 -8.53 -11.35
N LEU A 183 6.44 -7.60 -11.70
CA LEU A 183 5.35 -7.79 -12.66
C LEU A 183 5.40 -6.73 -13.75
N THR A 184 4.91 -7.09 -14.95
CA THR A 184 4.51 -6.10 -15.95
C THR A 184 3.17 -5.47 -15.55
N PRO A 185 2.82 -4.27 -16.07
CA PRO A 185 1.49 -3.69 -15.84
C PRO A 185 0.34 -4.62 -16.25
N THR A 186 0.49 -5.35 -17.34
CA THR A 186 -0.50 -6.34 -17.81
C THR A 186 -0.69 -7.48 -16.81
N GLN A 187 0.39 -7.96 -16.20
CA GLN A 187 0.30 -8.98 -15.14
C GLN A 187 -0.36 -8.41 -13.88
N LEU A 188 0.05 -7.21 -13.44
CA LEU A 188 -0.57 -6.57 -12.27
C LEU A 188 -2.08 -6.37 -12.44
N LYS A 189 -2.53 -5.97 -13.64
CA LYS A 189 -3.94 -5.74 -13.95
C LYS A 189 -4.83 -6.97 -13.71
N ARG A 190 -4.27 -8.18 -13.74
CA ARG A 190 -5.01 -9.41 -13.44
C ARG A 190 -5.37 -9.53 -11.95
N PHE A 191 -4.63 -8.90 -11.07
CA PHE A 191 -4.81 -8.93 -9.63
C PHE A 191 -5.42 -7.63 -9.10
N TRP A 192 -4.91 -6.50 -9.53
CA TRP A 192 -5.46 -5.20 -9.18
C TRP A 192 -6.58 -4.87 -10.17
N THR A 193 -7.78 -5.25 -9.78
CA THR A 193 -9.01 -5.11 -10.55
C THR A 193 -9.95 -4.10 -9.87
N PRO A 194 -10.93 -3.54 -10.58
CA PRO A 194 -11.93 -2.67 -9.97
C PRO A 194 -12.62 -3.34 -8.79
N TRP A 195 -12.99 -2.54 -7.82
CA TRP A 195 -13.71 -2.99 -6.63
C TRP A 195 -15.04 -3.64 -7.01
N HIS A 196 -15.31 -4.77 -6.42
CA HIS A 196 -16.59 -5.49 -6.55
C HIS A 196 -16.76 -6.46 -5.37
N TYR A 197 -16.44 -6.04 -4.15
CA TYR A 197 -16.42 -6.89 -2.98
C TYR A 197 -17.37 -6.40 -1.89
N GLY A 198 -18.13 -7.33 -1.32
CA GLY A 198 -18.87 -7.16 -0.09
C GLY A 198 -20.00 -6.15 -0.12
N PRO A 199 -20.52 -5.82 1.06
CA PRO A 199 -21.65 -4.89 1.21
C PRO A 199 -21.29 -3.43 0.97
N ILE A 200 -19.98 -3.06 0.93
CA ILE A 200 -19.52 -1.67 0.77
C ILE A 200 -19.37 -1.30 -0.70
N ARG A 201 -20.34 -1.62 -1.52
CA ARG A 201 -20.25 -1.36 -2.97
C ARG A 201 -20.32 0.11 -3.34
N MET A 202 -21.03 0.94 -2.58
CA MET A 202 -21.54 2.23 -3.04
C MET A 202 -20.47 3.28 -3.38
N ILE A 203 -19.28 3.25 -2.78
CA ILE A 203 -18.26 4.29 -2.98
C ILE A 203 -17.16 3.84 -3.93
N TRP A 204 -16.82 2.55 -3.93
CA TRP A 204 -15.66 2.03 -4.66
C TRP A 204 -16.04 1.09 -5.81
N GLU A 205 -17.33 0.76 -5.98
CA GLU A 205 -17.79 -0.14 -7.04
C GLU A 205 -17.29 0.31 -8.42
N GLY A 206 -16.71 -0.63 -9.15
CA GLY A 206 -16.16 -0.38 -10.48
C GLY A 206 -14.87 0.47 -10.50
N ARG A 207 -14.27 0.78 -9.33
CA ARG A 207 -13.09 1.62 -9.23
C ARG A 207 -11.86 0.84 -8.76
N TYR A 208 -10.72 1.11 -9.37
CA TYR A 208 -9.43 0.74 -8.79
C TYR A 208 -9.24 1.55 -7.51
N THR A 209 -8.85 0.88 -6.43
CA THR A 209 -8.67 1.52 -5.12
C THR A 209 -7.28 1.26 -4.59
N ALA A 210 -6.64 2.31 -4.09
CA ALA A 210 -5.31 2.26 -3.49
C ALA A 210 -5.22 3.25 -2.32
N ILE A 211 -4.25 3.05 -1.43
CA ILE A 211 -3.96 3.95 -0.32
C ILE A 211 -2.52 4.43 -0.47
N ARG A 212 -2.34 5.73 -0.63
CA ARG A 212 -1.04 6.35 -0.92
C ARG A 212 -0.83 7.61 -0.13
N VAL A 213 0.41 8.05 -0.01
CA VAL A 213 0.72 9.43 0.36
C VAL A 213 0.54 10.30 -0.89
N ALA A 214 -0.26 11.36 -0.80
CA ALA A 214 -0.41 12.29 -1.91
C ALA A 214 0.93 13.02 -2.16
N PRO A 215 1.35 13.17 -3.43
CA PRO A 215 2.54 13.94 -3.78
C PRO A 215 2.43 15.41 -3.39
#